data_23b84b8e79f8e053c3b4f9519eb26ccc
#
_entry.id   23b84b8e79f8e053c3b4f9519eb26ccc
#
_cell.length_a   1.000
_cell.length_b   1.000
_cell.length_c   1.000
_cell.angle_alpha   90.00
_cell.angle_beta   90.00
_cell.angle_gamma   90.00
#
_symmetry.space_group_name_H-M   'P 1'
#
loop_
_entity.id
_entity.type
_entity.pdbx_description
1 polymer ?
#
loop_
_entity_poly.entity_id
_entity_poly.type
_entity_poly.pdbx_seq_one_letter_code
_entity_poly.pdbx_strand_id
1 'polypeptide(L)'
;MAHRQTQTEWENEMCMQILDVIRSELYLDFRYLDMALSALTFSANEQIHTLATDGTYLFFSREQILRVFRNNPLFLDRAYLHSVLHCIFRHLWMRGNREPVLWNLACDIAVEWMIDSFDKKSTKRTLSLRRMNYYAHLKEENIPVTAAAIYHDLLSVTDYEEQAALQFEFYTDDHRFWPKEPGKSPSWPQAGENWEKIGRRV
;
A
#
# COMPACT_ATOMS: atom_id res chain seq x y z
N MET A 1 -35.32 -24.22 -5.26
CA MET A 1 -35.59 -22.77 -5.33
C MET A 1 -34.31 -22.07 -5.70
N ALA A 2 -34.29 -21.21 -6.72
CA ALA A 2 -33.10 -20.43 -7.05
C ALA A 2 -32.80 -19.46 -5.88
N HIS A 3 -31.57 -19.45 -5.40
CA HIS A 3 -31.11 -18.49 -4.41
C HIS A 3 -31.20 -17.07 -5.03
N ARG A 4 -31.94 -16.17 -4.38
CA ARG A 4 -31.99 -14.76 -4.79
C ARG A 4 -30.84 -14.05 -4.11
N GLN A 5 -29.88 -13.54 -4.91
CA GLN A 5 -28.71 -12.79 -4.45
C GLN A 5 -29.16 -11.60 -3.59
N THR A 6 -28.54 -11.44 -2.42
CA THR A 6 -28.73 -10.27 -1.56
C THR A 6 -27.94 -9.09 -2.09
N GLN A 7 -28.28 -7.86 -1.66
CA GLN A 7 -27.53 -6.66 -2.01
C GLN A 7 -26.04 -6.77 -1.58
N THR A 8 -25.79 -7.29 -0.39
CA THR A 8 -24.42 -7.47 0.12
C THR A 8 -23.61 -8.48 -0.70
N GLU A 9 -24.20 -9.59 -1.13
CA GLU A 9 -23.56 -10.58 -1.98
C GLU A 9 -23.22 -9.98 -3.34
N TRP A 10 -24.15 -9.22 -3.92
CA TRP A 10 -23.92 -8.53 -5.20
C TRP A 10 -22.80 -7.49 -5.10
N GLU A 11 -22.79 -6.65 -4.07
CA GLU A 11 -21.74 -5.65 -3.83
C GLU A 11 -20.38 -6.31 -3.65
N ASN A 12 -20.33 -7.41 -2.91
CA ASN A 12 -19.08 -8.16 -2.70
C ASN A 12 -18.55 -8.74 -4.02
N GLU A 13 -19.41 -9.35 -4.83
CA GLU A 13 -19.04 -9.87 -6.14
C GLU A 13 -18.52 -8.76 -7.06
N MET A 14 -19.21 -7.61 -7.09
CA MET A 14 -18.81 -6.44 -7.86
C MET A 14 -17.43 -5.92 -7.42
N CYS A 15 -17.16 -5.84 -6.11
CA CYS A 15 -15.86 -5.42 -5.59
C CYS A 15 -14.75 -6.40 -5.97
N MET A 16 -15.00 -7.71 -5.92
CA MET A 16 -14.05 -8.71 -6.35
C MET A 16 -13.71 -8.57 -7.85
N GLN A 17 -14.70 -8.34 -8.68
CA GLN A 17 -14.50 -8.09 -10.12
C GLN A 17 -13.70 -6.81 -10.38
N ILE A 18 -13.98 -5.72 -9.65
CA ILE A 18 -13.21 -4.47 -9.73
C ILE A 18 -11.76 -4.71 -9.37
N LEU A 19 -11.48 -5.40 -8.25
CA LEU A 19 -10.11 -5.70 -7.82
C LEU A 19 -9.37 -6.60 -8.81
N ASP A 20 -10.07 -7.54 -9.46
CA ASP A 20 -9.50 -8.38 -10.52
C ASP A 20 -9.18 -7.57 -11.79
N VAL A 21 -9.99 -6.58 -12.15
CA VAL A 21 -9.71 -5.65 -13.25
C VAL A 21 -8.46 -4.82 -12.92
N ILE A 22 -8.40 -4.21 -11.74
CA ILE A 22 -7.25 -3.43 -11.26
C ILE A 22 -5.97 -4.27 -11.32
N ARG A 23 -6.00 -5.49 -10.78
CA ARG A 23 -4.86 -6.42 -10.85
C ARG A 23 -4.43 -6.70 -12.28
N SER A 24 -5.39 -6.86 -13.19
CA SER A 24 -5.12 -7.11 -14.60
C SER A 24 -4.50 -5.91 -15.31
N GLU A 25 -4.96 -4.69 -15.01
CA GLU A 25 -4.39 -3.43 -15.53
C GLU A 25 -2.97 -3.23 -15.03
N LEU A 26 -2.72 -3.46 -13.74
CA LEU A 26 -1.38 -3.43 -13.17
C LEU A 26 -0.46 -4.49 -13.79
N TYR A 27 -0.96 -5.70 -14.06
CA TYR A 27 -0.20 -6.74 -14.74
C TYR A 27 0.26 -6.32 -16.13
N LEU A 28 -0.55 -5.58 -16.88
CA LEU A 28 -0.14 -5.09 -18.21
C LEU A 28 1.04 -4.14 -18.15
N ASP A 29 1.09 -3.28 -17.12
CA ASP A 29 2.17 -2.31 -16.92
C ASP A 29 3.40 -2.91 -16.20
N PHE A 30 3.20 -3.91 -15.32
CA PHE A 30 4.21 -4.47 -14.41
C PHE A 30 4.24 -6.01 -14.48
N ARG A 31 4.47 -6.56 -15.68
CA ARG A 31 4.48 -8.02 -15.92
C ARG A 31 5.47 -8.78 -15.04
N TYR A 32 6.56 -8.15 -14.64
CA TYR A 32 7.55 -8.73 -13.74
C TYR A 32 7.06 -8.86 -12.29
N LEU A 33 5.95 -8.19 -11.93
CA LEU A 33 5.29 -8.29 -10.63
C LEU A 33 4.15 -9.32 -10.58
N ASP A 34 3.95 -10.16 -11.57
CA ASP A 34 2.80 -11.06 -11.71
C ASP A 34 2.55 -11.92 -10.46
N MET A 35 3.62 -12.51 -9.91
CA MET A 35 3.55 -13.30 -8.69
C MET A 35 3.15 -12.45 -7.48
N ALA A 36 3.69 -11.25 -7.37
CA ALA A 36 3.41 -10.33 -6.27
C ALA A 36 1.97 -9.80 -6.34
N LEU A 37 1.53 -9.36 -7.52
CA LEU A 37 0.17 -8.89 -7.76
C LEU A 37 -0.89 -9.96 -7.48
N SER A 38 -0.55 -11.25 -7.62
CA SER A 38 -1.46 -12.38 -7.39
C SER A 38 -1.36 -12.97 -5.98
N ALA A 39 -0.43 -12.50 -5.13
CA ALA A 39 -0.11 -13.15 -3.86
C ALA A 39 -1.12 -12.86 -2.74
N LEU A 40 -1.86 -11.76 -2.82
CA LEU A 40 -2.83 -11.36 -1.79
C LEU A 40 -4.23 -11.88 -2.11
N THR A 41 -4.89 -12.45 -1.10
CA THR A 41 -6.29 -12.89 -1.18
C THR A 41 -7.22 -11.75 -0.77
N PHE A 42 -8.25 -11.46 -1.55
CA PHE A 42 -9.19 -10.39 -1.25
C PHE A 42 -10.12 -10.73 -0.09
N SER A 43 -10.31 -9.81 0.84
CA SER A 43 -11.18 -9.99 2.01
C SER A 43 -11.93 -8.70 2.35
N ALA A 44 -13.25 -8.75 2.39
CA ALA A 44 -14.07 -7.60 2.76
C ALA A 44 -13.93 -7.27 4.26
N ASN A 45 -13.73 -6.00 4.57
CA ASN A 45 -13.68 -5.47 5.93
C ASN A 45 -14.20 -4.01 5.95
N GLU A 46 -15.37 -3.80 6.52
CA GLU A 46 -16.06 -2.49 6.52
C GLU A 46 -15.51 -1.50 7.55
N GLN A 47 -14.51 -1.88 8.34
CA GLN A 47 -13.91 -1.00 9.36
C GLN A 47 -12.76 -0.15 8.80
N ILE A 48 -12.38 -0.36 7.54
CA ILE A 48 -11.30 0.39 6.88
C ILE A 48 -11.86 1.40 5.87
N HIS A 49 -11.08 2.43 5.57
CA HIS A 49 -11.50 3.51 4.67
C HIS A 49 -10.74 3.55 3.33
N THR A 50 -9.83 2.63 3.14
CA THR A 50 -9.06 2.41 1.90
C THR A 50 -8.70 0.93 1.79
N LEU A 51 -7.61 0.57 1.14
CA LEU A 51 -7.06 -0.78 1.19
C LEU A 51 -6.19 -0.97 2.43
N ALA A 52 -6.03 -2.22 2.86
CA ALA A 52 -5.13 -2.59 3.93
C ALA A 52 -4.60 -4.01 3.70
N THR A 53 -3.43 -4.35 4.24
CA THR A 53 -2.90 -5.71 4.13
C THR A 53 -2.22 -6.17 5.42
N ASP A 54 -2.29 -7.47 5.67
CA ASP A 54 -1.48 -8.18 6.68
C ASP A 54 -0.36 -9.05 6.05
N GLY A 55 -0.19 -8.94 4.73
CA GLY A 55 0.73 -9.75 3.93
C GLY A 55 0.16 -11.08 3.43
N THR A 56 -1.07 -11.43 3.80
CA THR A 56 -1.81 -12.60 3.30
C THR A 56 -3.09 -12.19 2.59
N TYR A 57 -3.80 -11.24 3.20
CA TYR A 57 -5.03 -10.68 2.67
C TYR A 57 -4.85 -9.24 2.22
N LEU A 58 -5.56 -8.86 1.16
CA LEU A 58 -5.86 -7.48 0.84
C LEU A 58 -7.28 -7.21 1.32
N PHE A 59 -7.39 -6.43 2.38
CA PHE A 59 -8.67 -6.02 2.96
C PHE A 59 -9.23 -4.82 2.21
N PHE A 60 -10.54 -4.78 2.02
CA PHE A 60 -11.25 -3.69 1.36
C PHE A 60 -12.63 -3.44 1.98
N SER A 61 -13.09 -2.18 1.95
CA SER A 61 -14.48 -1.83 2.23
C SER A 61 -15.27 -1.78 0.92
N ARG A 62 -16.43 -2.46 0.87
CA ARG A 62 -17.28 -2.49 -0.33
C ARG A 62 -17.72 -1.09 -0.74
N GLU A 63 -18.20 -0.30 0.21
CA GLU A 63 -18.61 1.08 -0.06
C GLU A 63 -17.48 1.90 -0.67
N GLN A 64 -16.28 1.81 -0.13
CA GLN A 64 -15.12 2.56 -0.61
C GLN A 64 -14.70 2.14 -2.02
N ILE A 65 -14.59 0.83 -2.28
CA ILE A 65 -14.22 0.33 -3.61
C ILE A 65 -15.21 0.83 -4.67
N LEU A 66 -16.52 0.64 -4.43
CA LEU A 66 -17.55 1.07 -5.38
C LEU A 66 -17.55 2.58 -5.61
N ARG A 67 -17.37 3.36 -4.55
CA ARG A 67 -17.32 4.82 -4.62
C ARG A 67 -16.08 5.32 -5.36
N VAL A 68 -14.91 4.80 -5.00
CA VAL A 68 -13.64 5.26 -5.57
C VAL A 68 -13.52 4.80 -7.03
N PHE A 69 -13.89 3.58 -7.35
CA PHE A 69 -13.87 3.08 -8.73
C PHE A 69 -14.71 3.95 -9.68
N ARG A 70 -15.87 4.40 -9.21
CA ARG A 70 -16.74 5.30 -10.00
C ARG A 70 -16.13 6.66 -10.26
N ASN A 71 -15.39 7.22 -9.29
CA ASN A 71 -14.92 8.60 -9.31
C ASN A 71 -13.47 8.72 -9.79
N ASN A 72 -12.61 7.79 -9.42
CA ASN A 72 -11.17 7.80 -9.72
C ASN A 72 -10.59 6.37 -9.67
N PRO A 73 -10.79 5.56 -10.71
CA PRO A 73 -10.29 4.18 -10.74
C PRO A 73 -8.76 4.10 -10.62
N LEU A 74 -8.00 5.06 -11.20
CA LEU A 74 -6.54 5.08 -11.10
C LEU A 74 -6.01 5.20 -9.66
N PHE A 75 -6.81 5.74 -8.74
CA PHE A 75 -6.46 5.72 -7.33
C PHE A 75 -6.43 4.28 -6.77
N LEU A 76 -7.34 3.41 -7.21
CA LEU A 76 -7.36 2.02 -6.76
C LEU A 76 -6.19 1.21 -7.33
N ASP A 77 -5.81 1.44 -8.60
CA ASP A 77 -4.61 0.82 -9.18
C ASP A 77 -3.38 1.16 -8.34
N ARG A 78 -3.26 2.44 -8.02
CA ARG A 78 -2.16 2.94 -7.22
C ARG A 78 -2.16 2.38 -5.79
N ALA A 79 -3.31 2.38 -5.11
CA ALA A 79 -3.44 1.86 -3.76
C ALA A 79 -3.19 0.34 -3.68
N TYR A 80 -3.62 -0.40 -4.71
CA TYR A 80 -3.32 -1.83 -4.82
C TYR A 80 -1.82 -2.08 -4.94
N LEU A 81 -1.16 -1.40 -5.90
CA LEU A 81 0.28 -1.52 -6.09
C LEU A 81 1.05 -1.08 -4.84
N HIS A 82 0.60 -0.03 -4.16
CA HIS A 82 1.16 0.47 -2.91
C HIS A 82 1.20 -0.62 -1.84
N SER A 83 0.05 -1.27 -1.57
CA SER A 83 -0.01 -2.37 -0.59
C SER A 83 0.86 -3.57 -0.99
N VAL A 84 0.94 -3.90 -2.28
CA VAL A 84 1.83 -4.97 -2.79
C VAL A 84 3.31 -4.61 -2.59
N LEU A 85 3.72 -3.37 -2.86
CA LEU A 85 5.10 -2.91 -2.66
C LEU A 85 5.50 -2.91 -1.19
N HIS A 86 4.59 -2.59 -0.27
CA HIS A 86 4.86 -2.76 1.15
C HIS A 86 5.24 -4.20 1.50
N CYS A 87 4.57 -5.17 0.89
CA CYS A 87 4.89 -6.59 1.09
C CYS A 87 6.23 -6.98 0.44
N ILE A 88 6.52 -6.53 -0.79
CA ILE A 88 7.79 -6.78 -1.49
C ILE A 88 8.96 -6.20 -0.69
N PHE A 89 8.86 -4.97 -0.20
CA PHE A 89 9.89 -4.32 0.61
C PHE A 89 9.90 -4.81 2.06
N ARG A 90 8.95 -5.67 2.43
CA ARG A 90 8.84 -6.28 3.76
C ARG A 90 8.62 -5.26 4.89
N HIS A 91 8.02 -4.12 4.60
CA HIS A 91 7.80 -3.04 5.56
C HIS A 91 7.00 -3.49 6.78
N LEU A 92 6.01 -4.38 6.58
CA LEU A 92 5.19 -4.97 7.63
C LEU A 92 6.03 -5.67 8.72
N TRP A 93 7.19 -6.23 8.33
CA TRP A 93 8.00 -7.09 9.20
C TRP A 93 9.30 -6.44 9.69
N MET A 94 9.66 -5.27 9.13
CA MET A 94 10.96 -4.65 9.36
C MET A 94 10.94 -3.48 10.36
N ARG A 95 9.80 -3.18 11.00
CA ARG A 95 9.71 -2.05 11.93
C ARG A 95 10.70 -2.16 13.08
N GLY A 96 10.85 -3.34 13.68
CA GLY A 96 11.65 -3.49 14.90
C GLY A 96 11.10 -2.61 16.03
N ASN A 97 12.00 -1.88 16.72
CA ASN A 97 11.67 -0.98 17.83
C ASN A 97 11.38 0.47 17.38
N ARG A 98 11.21 0.72 16.08
CA ARG A 98 10.93 2.08 15.57
C ARG A 98 9.55 2.55 16.01
N GLU A 99 9.40 3.86 16.17
CA GLU A 99 8.12 4.48 16.49
C GLU A 99 7.12 4.18 15.34
N PRO A 100 5.91 3.64 15.64
CA PRO A 100 5.02 3.11 14.60
C PRO A 100 4.54 4.16 13.59
N VAL A 101 4.19 5.36 14.04
CA VAL A 101 3.61 6.40 13.17
C VAL A 101 4.65 6.91 12.17
N LEU A 102 5.87 7.20 12.65
CA LEU A 102 6.96 7.63 11.78
C LEU A 102 7.46 6.50 10.88
N TRP A 103 7.44 5.25 11.36
CA TRP A 103 7.80 4.11 10.51
C TRP A 103 6.81 3.95 9.36
N ASN A 104 5.51 4.03 9.65
CA ASN A 104 4.47 3.94 8.64
C ASN A 104 4.65 5.04 7.59
N LEU A 105 4.81 6.29 8.02
CA LEU A 105 5.05 7.41 7.11
C LEU A 105 6.31 7.19 6.25
N ALA A 106 7.41 6.73 6.84
CA ALA A 106 8.64 6.45 6.10
C ALA A 106 8.44 5.36 5.03
N CYS A 107 7.64 4.33 5.35
CA CYS A 107 7.28 3.27 4.42
C CYS A 107 6.42 3.80 3.27
N ASP A 108 5.42 4.64 3.57
CA ASP A 108 4.54 5.26 2.59
C ASP A 108 5.32 6.15 1.63
N ILE A 109 6.21 7.00 2.15
CA ILE A 109 7.07 7.85 1.34
C ILE A 109 7.94 7.02 0.40
N ALA A 110 8.58 5.97 0.91
CA ALA A 110 9.45 5.10 0.10
C ALA A 110 8.68 4.42 -1.04
N VAL A 111 7.49 3.89 -0.75
CA VAL A 111 6.63 3.24 -1.75
C VAL A 111 6.08 4.24 -2.75
N GLU A 112 5.57 5.37 -2.28
CA GLU A 112 5.01 6.40 -3.15
C GLU A 112 6.07 7.02 -4.08
N TRP A 113 7.30 7.23 -3.59
CA TRP A 113 8.41 7.65 -4.43
C TRP A 113 8.69 6.64 -5.54
N MET A 114 8.71 5.35 -5.20
CA MET A 114 8.91 4.28 -6.17
C MET A 114 7.79 4.29 -7.23
N ILE A 115 6.52 4.38 -6.82
CA ILE A 115 5.39 4.42 -7.73
C ILE A 115 5.43 5.68 -8.61
N ASP A 116 5.77 6.83 -8.04
CA ASP A 116 5.88 8.11 -8.78
C ASP A 116 7.05 8.09 -9.77
N SER A 117 8.08 7.24 -9.55
CA SER A 117 9.20 7.05 -10.48
C SER A 117 8.86 6.16 -11.68
N PHE A 118 7.80 5.36 -11.61
CA PHE A 118 7.33 4.56 -12.73
C PHE A 118 6.56 5.46 -13.71
N ASP A 119 6.99 5.57 -14.95
CA ASP A 119 6.23 6.27 -15.98
C ASP A 119 5.19 5.32 -16.62
N LYS A 120 4.20 4.91 -15.81
CA LYS A 120 3.16 3.97 -16.20
C LYS A 120 1.78 4.62 -16.15
N LYS A 121 0.94 4.27 -17.13
CA LYS A 121 -0.40 4.85 -17.27
C LYS A 121 -1.29 4.54 -16.05
N SER A 122 -1.24 3.31 -15.54
CA SER A 122 -2.05 2.84 -14.40
C SER A 122 -1.71 3.52 -13.07
N THR A 123 -0.52 4.13 -12.96
CA THR A 123 -0.07 4.76 -11.70
C THR A 123 0.19 6.26 -11.81
N LYS A 124 0.01 6.83 -13.01
CA LYS A 124 0.34 8.24 -13.26
C LYS A 124 -0.56 9.19 -12.48
N ARG A 125 0.04 10.19 -11.83
CA ARG A 125 -0.66 11.29 -11.16
C ARG A 125 0.13 12.58 -11.27
N THR A 126 -0.56 13.71 -11.06
CA THR A 126 0.10 15.00 -10.84
C THR A 126 0.59 15.05 -9.40
N LEU A 127 1.88 15.32 -9.22
CA LEU A 127 2.46 15.46 -7.89
C LEU A 127 2.08 16.80 -7.25
N SER A 128 1.79 16.78 -5.96
CA SER A 128 1.62 18.00 -5.16
C SER A 128 2.96 18.71 -4.97
N LEU A 129 2.92 20.01 -4.70
CA LEU A 129 4.13 20.79 -4.38
C LEU A 129 4.85 20.24 -3.14
N ARG A 130 4.10 19.79 -2.10
CA ARG A 130 4.68 19.20 -0.88
C ARG A 130 5.45 17.94 -1.20
N ARG A 131 4.88 17.05 -2.01
CA ARG A 131 5.53 15.80 -2.42
C ARG A 131 6.81 16.09 -3.23
N MET A 132 6.74 17.01 -4.18
CA MET A 132 7.91 17.42 -4.97
C MET A 132 9.01 18.01 -4.09
N ASN A 133 8.68 18.86 -3.14
CA ASN A 133 9.64 19.46 -2.21
C ASN A 133 10.30 18.40 -1.32
N TYR A 134 9.54 17.44 -0.79
CA TYR A 134 10.10 16.38 0.02
C TYR A 134 11.03 15.47 -0.80
N TYR A 135 10.65 15.14 -2.02
CA TYR A 135 11.52 14.37 -2.92
C TYR A 135 12.80 15.13 -3.31
N ALA A 136 12.70 16.45 -3.50
CA ALA A 136 13.88 17.30 -3.73
C ALA A 136 14.81 17.30 -2.52
N HIS A 137 14.27 17.45 -1.30
CA HIS A 137 15.03 17.34 -0.05
C HIS A 137 15.80 16.01 0.05
N LEU A 138 15.13 14.86 -0.18
CA LEU A 138 15.81 13.55 -0.14
C LEU A 138 16.99 13.48 -1.11
N LYS A 139 16.84 14.07 -2.29
CA LYS A 139 17.89 14.11 -3.33
C LYS A 139 19.03 15.05 -2.95
N GLU A 140 18.74 16.25 -2.47
CA GLU A 140 19.74 17.28 -2.10
C GLU A 140 20.59 16.79 -0.92
N GLU A 141 19.96 16.17 0.08
CA GLU A 141 20.65 15.61 1.26
C GLU A 141 21.26 14.22 0.98
N ASN A 142 21.16 13.70 -0.25
CA ASN A 142 21.64 12.36 -0.64
C ASN A 142 21.09 11.23 0.26
N ILE A 143 19.83 11.35 0.70
CA ILE A 143 19.18 10.35 1.54
C ILE A 143 18.71 9.19 0.64
N PRO A 144 19.16 7.95 0.88
CA PRO A 144 18.66 6.80 0.15
C PRO A 144 17.15 6.63 0.31
N VAL A 145 16.43 6.38 -0.79
CA VAL A 145 14.97 6.19 -0.74
C VAL A 145 14.65 4.77 -0.24
N THR A 146 14.88 4.56 1.03
CA THR A 146 14.50 3.36 1.78
C THR A 146 13.74 3.77 3.03
N ALA A 147 12.79 2.95 3.48
CA ALA A 147 12.02 3.25 4.68
C ALA A 147 12.92 3.52 5.91
N ALA A 148 14.05 2.82 6.03
CA ALA A 148 14.98 3.02 7.14
C ALA A 148 15.69 4.38 7.09
N ALA A 149 16.17 4.82 5.92
CA ALA A 149 16.84 6.10 5.78
C ALA A 149 15.85 7.27 5.93
N ILE A 150 14.67 7.15 5.31
CA ILE A 150 13.59 8.14 5.45
C ILE A 150 13.11 8.23 6.90
N TYR A 151 13.00 7.11 7.62
CA TYR A 151 12.68 7.13 9.04
C TYR A 151 13.69 7.96 9.85
N HIS A 152 14.98 7.81 9.58
CA HIS A 152 16.01 8.61 10.25
C HIS A 152 15.94 10.10 9.89
N ASP A 153 15.61 10.43 8.65
CA ASP A 153 15.37 11.82 8.23
C ASP A 153 14.19 12.43 8.98
N LEU A 154 13.07 11.70 9.04
CA LEU A 154 11.84 12.14 9.73
C LEU A 154 12.04 12.36 11.24
N LEU A 155 12.99 11.70 11.90
CA LEU A 155 13.33 11.96 13.29
C LEU A 155 13.89 13.38 13.50
N SER A 156 14.45 14.01 12.47
CA SER A 156 14.95 15.39 12.51
C SER A 156 13.85 16.43 12.34
N VAL A 157 12.68 16.04 11.80
CA VAL A 157 11.52 16.93 11.62
C VAL A 157 10.82 17.09 12.96
N THR A 158 11.13 18.18 13.67
CA THR A 158 10.58 18.47 15.00
C THR A 158 9.23 19.19 14.96
N ASP A 159 8.84 19.69 13.79
CA ASP A 159 7.55 20.34 13.56
C ASP A 159 6.44 19.31 13.39
N TYR A 160 5.54 19.23 14.35
CA TYR A 160 4.39 18.31 14.33
C TYR A 160 3.39 18.64 13.23
N GLU A 161 3.24 19.91 12.84
CA GLU A 161 2.33 20.28 11.76
C GLU A 161 2.87 19.79 10.42
N GLU A 162 4.17 19.89 10.20
CA GLU A 162 4.81 19.36 9.00
C GLU A 162 4.75 17.83 8.97
N GLN A 163 5.01 17.14 10.08
CA GLN A 163 4.84 15.68 10.16
C GLN A 163 3.39 15.26 9.82
N ALA A 164 2.39 15.93 10.39
CA ALA A 164 0.99 15.64 10.12
C ALA A 164 0.63 15.91 8.65
N ALA A 165 1.18 16.97 8.08
CA ALA A 165 0.96 17.31 6.69
C ALA A 165 1.61 16.29 5.72
N LEU A 166 2.77 15.76 6.05
CA LEU A 166 3.41 14.67 5.31
C LEU A 166 2.59 13.37 5.43
N GLN A 167 2.11 13.03 6.63
CA GLN A 167 1.22 11.88 6.81
C GLN A 167 -0.02 11.97 5.93
N PHE A 168 -0.68 13.12 5.89
CA PHE A 168 -1.84 13.34 5.03
C PHE A 168 -1.50 13.24 3.54
N GLU A 169 -0.36 13.80 3.13
CA GLU A 169 0.09 13.79 1.73
C GLU A 169 0.40 12.39 1.20
N PHE A 170 1.01 11.55 2.03
CA PHE A 170 1.49 10.22 1.63
C PHE A 170 0.54 9.08 2.00
N TYR A 171 -0.52 9.35 2.76
CA TYR A 171 -1.51 8.34 3.13
C TYR A 171 -2.20 7.75 1.89
N THR A 172 -2.06 6.45 1.71
CA THR A 172 -2.64 5.71 0.58
C THR A 172 -3.41 4.48 1.04
N ASP A 173 -2.88 3.72 2.01
CA ASP A 173 -3.52 2.54 2.58
C ASP A 173 -3.52 2.56 4.13
N ASP A 174 -4.15 1.56 4.75
CA ASP A 174 -4.32 1.49 6.22
C ASP A 174 -3.43 0.39 6.80
N HIS A 175 -2.52 0.77 7.67
CA HIS A 175 -1.55 -0.13 8.28
C HIS A 175 -2.01 -0.84 9.56
N ARG A 176 -3.30 -0.74 9.93
CA ARG A 176 -3.82 -1.30 11.20
C ARG A 176 -3.62 -2.80 11.36
N PHE A 177 -3.49 -3.54 10.26
CA PHE A 177 -3.27 -4.99 10.27
C PHE A 177 -1.78 -5.37 10.25
N TRP A 178 -0.89 -4.40 10.20
CA TRP A 178 0.53 -4.68 10.32
C TRP A 178 0.85 -5.24 11.71
N PRO A 179 1.78 -6.20 11.82
CA PRO A 179 2.13 -6.80 13.11
C PRO A 179 2.60 -5.76 14.11
N LYS A 180 1.93 -5.67 15.26
CA LYS A 180 2.29 -4.71 16.32
C LYS A 180 3.57 -5.09 17.03
N GLU A 181 3.85 -6.39 17.14
CA GLU A 181 5.03 -6.94 17.80
C GLU A 181 5.64 -8.07 16.96
N PRO A 182 6.99 -8.13 16.83
CA PRO A 182 7.66 -9.20 16.13
C PRO A 182 7.29 -10.57 16.70
N GLY A 183 6.84 -11.51 15.85
CA GLY A 183 6.61 -12.90 16.21
C GLY A 183 5.29 -13.22 16.90
N LYS A 184 4.39 -12.28 17.14
CA LYS A 184 3.11 -12.53 17.84
C LYS A 184 1.92 -12.87 16.94
N SER A 185 2.01 -12.74 15.62
CA SER A 185 0.94 -13.20 14.71
C SER A 185 1.21 -14.64 14.27
N PRO A 186 0.23 -15.57 14.33
CA PRO A 186 0.42 -16.97 13.95
C PRO A 186 0.80 -17.18 12.48
N SER A 187 0.37 -16.31 11.57
CA SER A 187 0.69 -16.35 10.13
C SER A 187 1.95 -15.58 9.75
N TRP A 188 2.53 -14.84 10.69
CA TRP A 188 3.58 -13.86 10.44
C TRP A 188 4.88 -14.41 9.85
N PRO A 189 5.48 -15.50 10.38
CA PRO A 189 6.69 -16.06 9.80
C PRO A 189 6.48 -16.54 8.36
N GLN A 190 5.38 -17.26 8.12
CA GLN A 190 5.08 -17.83 6.82
C GLN A 190 4.83 -16.78 5.73
N ALA A 191 4.05 -15.75 6.04
CA ALA A 191 3.80 -14.64 5.11
C ALA A 191 5.10 -13.89 4.78
N GLY A 192 5.92 -13.54 5.79
CA GLY A 192 7.19 -12.87 5.59
C GLY A 192 8.19 -13.68 4.76
N GLU A 193 8.27 -15.01 4.96
CA GLU A 193 9.13 -15.89 4.15
C GLU A 193 8.63 -16.00 2.71
N ASN A 194 7.32 -16.05 2.49
CA ASN A 194 6.75 -16.10 1.16
C ASN A 194 7.06 -14.80 0.40
N TRP A 195 6.89 -13.66 1.02
CA TRP A 195 7.22 -12.37 0.40
C TRP A 195 8.71 -12.18 0.17
N GLU A 196 9.58 -12.73 1.01
CA GLU A 196 11.02 -12.76 0.75
C GLU A 196 11.35 -13.56 -0.52
N LYS A 197 10.69 -14.72 -0.72
CA LYS A 197 10.87 -15.54 -1.94
C LYS A 197 10.33 -14.81 -3.19
N ILE A 198 9.20 -14.14 -3.08
CA ILE A 198 8.62 -13.33 -4.17
C ILE A 198 9.57 -12.18 -4.50
N GLY A 199 9.99 -11.38 -3.52
CA GLY A 199 10.87 -10.22 -3.71
C GLY A 199 12.24 -10.55 -4.32
N ARG A 200 12.73 -11.80 -4.18
CA ARG A 200 13.97 -12.24 -4.87
C ARG A 200 13.77 -12.57 -6.35
N ARG A 201 12.53 -12.61 -6.84
CA ARG A 201 12.19 -12.98 -8.23
C ARG A 201 11.71 -11.80 -9.06
N VAL A 202 11.40 -10.71 -8.41
CA VAL A 202 11.04 -9.41 -9.01
C VAL A 202 12.21 -8.44 -8.86
#